data_6af3b83a12dfe359b115d78cd5e113b6
#
_entry.id   6af3b83a12dfe359b115d78cd5e113b6
#
_cell.length_a   1.000
_cell.length_b   1.000
_cell.length_c   1.000
_cell.angle_alpha   90.00
_cell.angle_beta   90.00
_cell.angle_gamma   90.00
#
_symmetry.space_group_name_H-M   'P 1'
#
loop_
_entity.id
_entity.type
_entity.pdbx_description
1 polymer ?
#
loop_
_entity_poly.entity_id
_entity_poly.type
_entity_poly.pdbx_seq_one_letter_code
_entity_poly.pdbx_strand_id
1 'polypeptide(L)'
;MPIIDLHNHTTFSYDGKNTPEAIIQNAIAHNVDVIGITDHQFTIRQDLEYYISYLKYCKKKYSGQIQVLLGLEIGTRPAPSDLLASSCAQLDYVLFECLDDSQDRAMDLFEFLEWSRMFQCRKGLAHTDIFALGEKYGLDMIKTMRKYNLFWELNTSGNYTYYYDFLTSQKKREAVQRSGLQMSIGSDTHSIDEYRFKQLKRANELLSE
;
A
#
# COMPACT_ATOMS: atom_id res chain seq x y z
N MET A 1 -12.88 16.42 -2.74
CA MET A 1 -12.62 15.01 -2.91
C MET A 1 -12.06 14.41 -1.65
N PRO A 2 -12.30 13.12 -1.37
CA PRO A 2 -11.77 12.47 -0.18
C PRO A 2 -10.23 12.41 -0.25
N ILE A 3 -9.58 12.72 0.85
CA ILE A 3 -8.14 12.50 1.03
C ILE A 3 -7.97 11.08 1.57
N ILE A 4 -7.22 10.27 0.85
CA ILE A 4 -6.92 8.89 1.24
C ILE A 4 -5.44 8.73 1.59
N ASP A 5 -5.15 7.89 2.57
CA ASP A 5 -3.81 7.46 2.96
C ASP A 5 -3.85 5.97 3.32
N LEU A 6 -3.40 5.12 2.41
CA LEU A 6 -3.55 3.68 2.52
C LEU A 6 -2.22 2.94 2.82
N HIS A 7 -1.21 3.65 3.37
CA HIS A 7 0.05 3.01 3.75
C HIS A 7 0.61 3.66 5.01
N ASN A 8 0.46 2.98 6.14
CA ASN A 8 0.92 3.47 7.44
C ASN A 8 1.36 2.31 8.32
N HIS A 9 2.49 2.47 9.00
CA HIS A 9 3.07 1.53 9.95
C HIS A 9 2.84 1.94 11.38
N THR A 10 2.68 0.95 12.26
CA THR A 10 2.40 1.17 13.67
C THR A 10 3.34 0.36 14.56
N THR A 11 3.15 0.42 15.87
CA THR A 11 3.91 -0.39 16.82
C THR A 11 3.68 -1.91 16.68
N PHE A 12 2.84 -2.35 15.76
CA PHE A 12 2.74 -3.76 15.38
C PHE A 12 3.93 -4.23 14.55
N SER A 13 4.51 -3.37 13.72
CA SER A 13 5.78 -3.63 13.04
C SER A 13 6.99 -3.14 13.85
N TYR A 14 8.19 -3.52 13.45
CA TYR A 14 9.41 -3.23 14.21
C TYR A 14 9.83 -1.76 14.17
N ASP A 15 9.50 -1.08 13.09
CA ASP A 15 9.93 0.26 12.72
C ASP A 15 8.85 1.33 12.91
N GLY A 16 7.59 0.94 13.09
CA GLY A 16 6.52 1.85 13.43
C GLY A 16 6.61 2.36 14.87
N LYS A 17 6.54 3.67 15.07
CA LYS A 17 6.76 4.34 16.35
C LYS A 17 5.47 4.64 17.13
N ASN A 18 4.33 4.65 16.46
CA ASN A 18 3.07 5.07 17.06
C ASN A 18 2.02 3.96 17.02
N THR A 19 1.11 3.96 18.00
CA THR A 19 -0.01 2.99 18.00
C THR A 19 -0.97 3.23 16.83
N PRO A 20 -1.75 2.23 16.42
CA PRO A 20 -2.79 2.44 15.40
C PRO A 20 -3.72 3.61 15.71
N GLU A 21 -4.12 3.76 16.97
CA GLU A 21 -4.96 4.89 17.37
C GLU A 21 -4.28 6.24 17.19
N ALA A 22 -2.99 6.35 17.50
CA ALA A 22 -2.27 7.61 17.34
C ALA A 22 -2.16 8.00 15.86
N ILE A 23 -1.88 7.03 14.97
CA ILE A 23 -1.88 7.22 13.51
C ILE A 23 -3.27 7.66 13.03
N ILE A 24 -4.34 6.98 13.45
CA ILE A 24 -5.71 7.33 13.07
C ILE A 24 -6.09 8.73 13.57
N GLN A 25 -5.76 9.07 14.81
CA GLN A 25 -6.03 10.40 15.37
C GLN A 25 -5.27 11.51 14.63
N ASN A 26 -4.00 11.23 14.25
CA ASN A 26 -3.23 12.15 13.43
C ASN A 26 -3.89 12.37 12.05
N ALA A 27 -4.39 11.32 11.42
CA ALA A 27 -5.12 11.41 10.14
C ALA A 27 -6.40 12.24 10.28
N ILE A 28 -7.18 12.03 11.35
CA ILE A 28 -8.37 12.84 11.65
C ILE A 28 -8.01 14.32 11.81
N ALA A 29 -6.94 14.63 12.55
CA ALA A 29 -6.46 16.00 12.77
C ALA A 29 -6.05 16.71 11.46
N HIS A 30 -5.67 15.94 10.44
CA HIS A 30 -5.33 16.44 9.11
C HIS A 30 -6.48 16.35 8.09
N ASN A 31 -7.71 16.02 8.54
CA ASN A 31 -8.89 15.83 7.67
C ASN A 31 -8.67 14.80 6.56
N VAL A 32 -8.01 13.70 6.86
CA VAL A 32 -7.96 12.50 6.00
C VAL A 32 -9.30 11.79 6.13
N ASP A 33 -9.89 11.39 5.00
CA ASP A 33 -11.20 10.74 4.96
C ASP A 33 -11.11 9.22 5.09
N VAL A 34 -10.03 8.63 4.53
CA VAL A 34 -9.79 7.18 4.54
C VAL A 34 -8.35 6.90 4.92
N ILE A 35 -8.16 6.11 5.97
CA ILE A 35 -6.84 5.66 6.43
C ILE A 35 -6.72 4.14 6.37
N GLY A 36 -5.60 3.64 5.89
CA GLY A 36 -5.23 2.23 5.95
C GLY A 36 -4.06 2.00 6.90
N ILE A 37 -4.09 0.94 7.68
CA ILE A 37 -2.97 0.48 8.51
C ILE A 37 -2.40 -0.75 7.83
N THR A 38 -1.09 -0.78 7.58
CA THR A 38 -0.40 -1.75 6.71
C THR A 38 0.94 -2.17 7.28
N ASP A 39 0.94 -2.62 8.53
CA ASP A 39 2.19 -3.08 9.17
C ASP A 39 2.85 -4.21 8.37
N HIS A 40 4.18 -4.30 8.45
CA HIS A 40 4.97 -5.35 7.80
C HIS A 40 4.62 -6.73 8.33
N GLN A 41 4.16 -7.62 7.47
CA GLN A 41 3.75 -8.97 7.83
C GLN A 41 4.88 -9.75 8.56
N PHE A 42 6.10 -9.67 8.04
CA PHE A 42 7.24 -10.45 8.57
C PHE A 42 7.78 -9.95 9.92
N THR A 43 7.36 -8.76 10.36
CA THR A 43 7.79 -8.18 11.63
C THR A 43 6.68 -7.96 12.64
N ILE A 44 5.44 -8.34 12.32
CA ILE A 44 4.34 -8.26 13.28
C ILE A 44 4.72 -9.03 14.55
N ARG A 45 4.80 -8.31 15.67
CA ARG A 45 5.24 -8.84 16.99
C ARG A 45 4.20 -9.74 17.65
N GLN A 46 2.98 -9.67 17.18
CA GLN A 46 1.82 -10.44 17.62
C GLN A 46 1.45 -11.44 16.52
N ASP A 47 0.52 -12.35 16.79
CA ASP A 47 -0.05 -13.14 15.71
C ASP A 47 -0.94 -12.28 14.80
N LEU A 48 -1.12 -12.72 13.56
CA LEU A 48 -1.88 -11.98 12.56
C LEU A 48 -3.37 -11.86 12.93
N GLU A 49 -3.94 -12.85 13.63
CA GLU A 49 -5.35 -12.80 14.07
C GLU A 49 -5.56 -11.70 15.11
N TYR A 50 -4.62 -11.56 16.06
CA TYR A 50 -4.66 -10.48 17.03
C TYR A 50 -4.56 -9.11 16.33
N TYR A 51 -3.62 -8.94 15.40
CA TYR A 51 -3.48 -7.73 14.60
C TYR A 51 -4.81 -7.36 13.90
N ILE A 52 -5.39 -8.31 13.16
CA ILE A 52 -6.66 -8.10 12.44
C ILE A 52 -7.78 -7.72 13.43
N SER A 53 -7.86 -8.41 14.55
CA SER A 53 -8.88 -8.15 15.58
C SER A 53 -8.74 -6.75 16.17
N TYR A 54 -7.51 -6.30 16.39
CA TYR A 54 -7.24 -4.98 16.90
C TYR A 54 -7.59 -3.88 15.89
N LEU A 55 -7.27 -4.07 14.61
CA LEU A 55 -7.67 -3.14 13.57
C LEU A 55 -9.20 -3.10 13.38
N LYS A 56 -9.91 -4.22 13.53
CA LYS A 56 -11.39 -4.25 13.55
C LYS A 56 -11.96 -3.42 14.72
N TYR A 57 -11.31 -3.49 15.88
CA TYR A 57 -11.67 -2.63 17.02
C TYR A 57 -11.47 -1.15 16.66
N CYS A 58 -10.32 -0.77 16.10
CA CYS A 58 -10.07 0.61 15.67
C CYS A 58 -11.09 1.08 14.61
N LYS A 59 -11.38 0.26 13.61
CA LYS A 59 -12.40 0.55 12.57
C LYS A 59 -13.77 0.86 13.19
N LYS A 60 -14.19 0.07 14.19
CA LYS A 60 -15.44 0.31 14.91
C LYS A 60 -15.38 1.59 15.76
N LYS A 61 -14.28 1.78 16.50
CA LYS A 61 -14.11 2.92 17.42
C LYS A 61 -14.17 4.26 16.69
N TYR A 62 -13.61 4.36 15.51
CA TYR A 62 -13.49 5.62 14.75
C TYR A 62 -14.49 5.75 13.60
N SER A 63 -15.46 4.83 13.45
CA SER A 63 -16.39 4.75 12.31
C SER A 63 -17.21 6.02 12.04
N GLY A 64 -17.42 6.88 13.04
CA GLY A 64 -18.13 8.17 12.89
C GLY A 64 -17.23 9.34 12.51
N GLN A 65 -15.91 9.15 12.41
CA GLN A 65 -14.93 10.22 12.23
C GLN A 65 -14.08 10.03 10.96
N ILE A 66 -13.67 8.78 10.66
CA ILE A 66 -12.82 8.45 9.55
C ILE A 66 -13.10 7.01 9.12
N GLN A 67 -12.97 6.71 7.82
CA GLN A 67 -13.00 5.34 7.33
C GLN A 67 -11.64 4.67 7.56
N VAL A 68 -11.59 3.64 8.41
CA VAL A 68 -10.39 2.83 8.65
C VAL A 68 -10.45 1.56 7.81
N LEU A 69 -9.41 1.31 7.01
CA LEU A 69 -9.23 0.08 6.25
C LEU A 69 -8.14 -0.79 6.90
N LEU A 70 -8.40 -2.09 6.91
CA LEU A 70 -7.49 -3.10 7.41
C LEU A 70 -6.57 -3.54 6.27
N GLY A 71 -5.32 -3.14 6.34
CA GLY A 71 -4.29 -3.50 5.38
C GLY A 71 -3.19 -4.36 5.99
N LEU A 72 -2.31 -4.84 5.14
CA LEU A 72 -1.08 -5.53 5.52
C LEU A 72 -0.04 -5.31 4.41
N GLU A 73 1.19 -5.00 4.76
CA GLU A 73 2.30 -4.99 3.81
C GLU A 73 3.05 -6.31 3.86
N ILE A 74 3.25 -6.92 2.69
CA ILE A 74 3.79 -8.27 2.55
C ILE A 74 5.01 -8.23 1.65
N GLY A 75 6.17 -8.62 2.17
CA GLY A 75 7.36 -8.80 1.38
C GLY A 75 7.21 -9.95 0.37
N THR A 76 7.63 -9.73 -0.87
CA THR A 76 7.60 -10.77 -1.94
C THR A 76 8.77 -11.74 -1.84
N ARG A 77 9.24 -12.01 -0.63
CA ARG A 77 10.36 -12.93 -0.34
C ARG A 77 9.92 -14.40 -0.43
N PRO A 78 10.86 -15.34 -0.64
CA PRO A 78 10.52 -16.76 -0.79
C PRO A 78 9.72 -17.30 0.38
N ALA A 79 8.68 -18.04 0.03
CA ALA A 79 7.77 -18.78 0.88
C ALA A 79 6.73 -17.95 1.66
N PRO A 80 5.98 -17.08 1.01
CA PRO A 80 4.64 -16.79 1.51
C PRO A 80 3.81 -18.07 1.34
N SER A 81 3.32 -18.60 2.43
CA SER A 81 2.55 -19.85 2.42
C SER A 81 1.11 -19.60 1.95
N ASP A 82 0.45 -20.63 1.41
CA ASP A 82 -0.99 -20.64 1.15
C ASP A 82 -1.80 -20.22 2.39
N LEU A 83 -1.27 -20.52 3.57
CA LEU A 83 -1.83 -20.13 4.85
C LEU A 83 -1.89 -18.61 5.02
N LEU A 84 -0.84 -17.89 4.59
CA LEU A 84 -0.83 -16.42 4.64
C LEU A 84 -1.93 -15.83 3.76
N ALA A 85 -2.07 -16.30 2.53
CA ALA A 85 -3.10 -15.81 1.62
C ALA A 85 -4.52 -16.03 2.17
N SER A 86 -4.79 -17.17 2.79
CA SER A 86 -6.08 -17.45 3.41
C SER A 86 -6.34 -16.57 4.64
N SER A 87 -5.33 -16.31 5.48
CA SER A 87 -5.45 -15.41 6.63
C SER A 87 -5.75 -13.96 6.19
N CYS A 88 -5.20 -13.52 5.07
CA CYS A 88 -5.45 -12.20 4.51
C CYS A 88 -6.87 -12.00 3.95
N ALA A 89 -7.69 -13.05 3.82
CA ALA A 89 -9.08 -12.93 3.37
C ALA A 89 -9.96 -12.04 4.28
N GLN A 90 -9.54 -11.80 5.51
CA GLN A 90 -10.23 -10.91 6.46
C GLN A 90 -9.81 -9.44 6.36
N LEU A 91 -8.79 -9.13 5.55
CA LEU A 91 -8.31 -7.78 5.31
C LEU A 91 -9.11 -7.09 4.20
N ASP A 92 -9.16 -5.77 4.25
CA ASP A 92 -9.72 -4.98 3.15
C ASP A 92 -8.78 -5.00 1.93
N TYR A 93 -7.45 -5.04 2.16
CA TYR A 93 -6.43 -5.12 1.09
C TYR A 93 -5.06 -5.56 1.62
N VAL A 94 -4.16 -5.87 0.68
CA VAL A 94 -2.72 -6.07 0.93
C VAL A 94 -1.87 -5.23 -0.03
N LEU A 95 -0.72 -4.79 0.43
CA LEU A 95 0.34 -4.18 -0.36
C LEU A 95 1.51 -5.17 -0.46
N PHE A 96 2.07 -5.35 -1.64
CA PHE A 96 3.26 -6.18 -1.84
C PHE A 96 4.48 -5.29 -2.05
N GLU A 97 5.51 -5.51 -1.24
CA GLU A 97 6.77 -4.77 -1.26
C GLU A 97 7.94 -5.62 -1.77
N CYS A 98 9.06 -4.96 -2.07
CA CYS A 98 10.33 -5.57 -2.45
C CYS A 98 10.25 -6.49 -3.67
N LEU A 99 9.31 -6.24 -4.61
CA LEU A 99 9.20 -7.05 -5.82
C LEU A 99 10.49 -6.92 -6.66
N ASP A 100 11.02 -8.09 -7.08
CA ASP A 100 12.18 -8.18 -7.96
C ASP A 100 13.48 -7.59 -7.36
N ASP A 101 13.56 -7.51 -6.03
CA ASP A 101 14.75 -7.10 -5.32
C ASP A 101 15.69 -8.30 -5.10
N SER A 102 16.77 -8.34 -5.88
CA SER A 102 17.76 -9.41 -5.83
C SER A 102 18.54 -9.46 -4.50
N GLN A 103 18.65 -8.35 -3.78
CA GLN A 103 19.34 -8.32 -2.47
C GLN A 103 18.52 -9.04 -1.41
N ASP A 104 17.20 -8.95 -1.52
CA ASP A 104 16.27 -9.54 -0.58
C ASP A 104 15.77 -10.94 -0.97
N ARG A 105 16.31 -11.55 -2.04
CA ARG A 105 15.83 -12.82 -2.61
C ARG A 105 14.33 -12.76 -2.91
N ALA A 106 13.86 -11.63 -3.38
CA ALA A 106 12.46 -11.45 -3.74
C ALA A 106 12.08 -12.31 -4.95
N MET A 107 10.79 -12.61 -5.06
CA MET A 107 10.24 -13.24 -6.26
C MET A 107 10.52 -12.36 -7.48
N ASP A 108 10.78 -13.00 -8.62
CA ASP A 108 10.70 -12.30 -9.90
C ASP A 108 9.24 -11.92 -10.23
N LEU A 109 9.08 -11.08 -11.25
CA LEU A 109 7.75 -10.60 -11.63
C LEU A 109 6.78 -11.74 -11.97
N PHE A 110 7.21 -12.77 -12.70
CA PHE A 110 6.31 -13.83 -13.16
C PHE A 110 5.89 -14.75 -12.02
N GLU A 111 6.81 -15.11 -11.15
CA GLU A 111 6.55 -15.87 -9.95
C GLU A 111 5.57 -15.10 -9.03
N PHE A 112 5.81 -13.82 -8.81
CA PHE A 112 4.93 -12.94 -8.04
C PHE A 112 3.51 -12.88 -8.62
N LEU A 113 3.38 -12.68 -9.94
CA LEU A 113 2.07 -12.56 -10.57
C LEU A 113 1.21 -13.82 -10.34
N GLU A 114 1.79 -15.01 -10.48
CA GLU A 114 1.06 -16.26 -10.23
C GLU A 114 0.74 -16.43 -8.74
N TRP A 115 1.70 -16.15 -7.85
CA TRP A 115 1.46 -16.22 -6.41
C TRP A 115 0.39 -15.21 -5.95
N SER A 116 0.36 -14.00 -6.49
CA SER A 116 -0.61 -12.97 -6.13
C SER A 116 -2.07 -13.40 -6.35
N ARG A 117 -2.32 -14.39 -7.22
CA ARG A 117 -3.69 -14.92 -7.47
C ARG A 117 -4.29 -15.63 -6.28
N MET A 118 -3.48 -16.07 -5.33
CA MET A 118 -3.96 -16.77 -4.14
C MET A 118 -4.70 -15.83 -3.17
N PHE A 119 -4.41 -14.52 -3.22
CA PHE A 119 -5.03 -13.53 -2.34
C PHE A 119 -6.42 -13.13 -2.86
N GLN A 120 -7.43 -13.29 -2.00
CA GLN A 120 -8.83 -12.97 -2.32
C GLN A 120 -9.21 -11.52 -2.00
N CYS A 121 -8.49 -10.86 -1.07
CA CYS A 121 -8.68 -9.44 -0.80
C CYS A 121 -8.15 -8.56 -1.95
N ARG A 122 -8.43 -7.25 -1.90
CA ARG A 122 -7.81 -6.29 -2.83
C ARG A 122 -6.30 -6.32 -2.62
N LYS A 123 -5.56 -6.15 -3.69
CA LYS A 123 -4.09 -6.28 -3.64
C LYS A 123 -3.40 -5.31 -4.58
N GLY A 124 -2.27 -4.79 -4.16
CA GLY A 124 -1.52 -3.81 -4.94
C GLY A 124 -0.01 -3.90 -4.72
N LEU A 125 0.73 -3.13 -5.51
CA LEU A 125 2.17 -2.97 -5.37
C LEU A 125 2.47 -1.73 -4.55
N ALA A 126 3.19 -1.89 -3.44
CA ALA A 126 3.74 -0.82 -2.65
C ALA A 126 4.95 -0.20 -3.36
N HIS A 127 5.14 1.09 -3.24
CA HIS A 127 6.31 1.89 -3.65
C HIS A 127 7.14 1.35 -4.85
N THR A 128 6.47 0.75 -5.83
CA THR A 128 7.10 0.14 -7.00
C THR A 128 7.02 1.06 -8.22
N ASP A 129 8.14 1.32 -8.88
CA ASP A 129 8.15 1.96 -10.21
C ASP A 129 7.71 0.97 -11.29
N ILE A 130 6.41 0.98 -11.61
CA ILE A 130 5.84 0.07 -12.61
C ILE A 130 6.32 0.36 -14.04
N PHE A 131 6.81 1.56 -14.32
CA PHE A 131 7.36 1.90 -15.63
C PHE A 131 8.75 1.31 -15.80
N ALA A 132 9.63 1.49 -14.80
CA ALA A 132 10.96 0.86 -14.80
C ALA A 132 10.85 -0.68 -14.81
N LEU A 133 9.92 -1.23 -14.03
CA LEU A 133 9.65 -2.67 -14.04
C LEU A 133 9.19 -3.16 -15.43
N GLY A 134 8.33 -2.40 -16.09
CA GLY A 134 7.87 -2.68 -17.45
C GLY A 134 9.00 -2.67 -18.48
N GLU A 135 9.90 -1.70 -18.39
CA GLU A 135 11.09 -1.63 -19.24
C GLU A 135 12.01 -2.85 -19.02
N LYS A 136 12.26 -3.21 -17.76
CA LYS A 136 13.10 -4.37 -17.40
C LYS A 136 12.58 -5.68 -18.01
N TYR A 137 11.28 -5.91 -17.97
CA TYR A 137 10.66 -7.16 -18.42
C TYR A 137 10.11 -7.11 -19.86
N GLY A 138 10.19 -5.96 -20.53
CA GLY A 138 9.59 -5.76 -21.87
C GLY A 138 8.07 -5.86 -21.87
N LEU A 139 7.40 -5.46 -20.79
CA LEU A 139 5.97 -5.61 -20.57
C LEU A 139 5.26 -4.25 -20.39
N ASP A 140 4.02 -4.20 -20.85
CA ASP A 140 3.09 -3.15 -20.43
C ASP A 140 2.55 -3.48 -19.03
N MET A 141 3.18 -2.91 -18.00
CA MET A 141 2.81 -3.18 -16.60
C MET A 141 1.41 -2.71 -16.26
N ILE A 142 0.91 -1.65 -16.88
CA ILE A 142 -0.47 -1.18 -16.68
C ILE A 142 -1.46 -2.27 -17.09
N LYS A 143 -1.29 -2.86 -18.27
CA LYS A 143 -2.13 -3.98 -18.74
C LYS A 143 -1.94 -5.22 -17.88
N THR A 144 -0.70 -5.51 -17.48
CA THR A 144 -0.37 -6.66 -16.64
C THR A 144 -1.07 -6.55 -15.29
N MET A 145 -0.94 -5.43 -14.61
CA MET A 145 -1.58 -5.21 -13.31
C MET A 145 -3.11 -5.34 -13.40
N ARG A 146 -3.73 -4.77 -14.42
CA ARG A 146 -5.18 -4.93 -14.65
C ARG A 146 -5.59 -6.38 -14.86
N LYS A 147 -4.81 -7.15 -15.64
CA LYS A 147 -5.06 -8.59 -15.87
C LYS A 147 -5.03 -9.40 -14.57
N TYR A 148 -4.14 -9.02 -13.64
CA TYR A 148 -3.98 -9.71 -12.35
C TYR A 148 -4.79 -9.07 -11.21
N ASN A 149 -5.61 -8.06 -11.53
CA ASN A 149 -6.43 -7.32 -10.57
C ASN A 149 -5.59 -6.71 -9.44
N LEU A 150 -4.46 -6.11 -9.81
CA LEU A 150 -3.56 -5.40 -8.93
C LEU A 150 -3.81 -3.89 -9.06
N PHE A 151 -3.87 -3.18 -7.93
CA PHE A 151 -3.79 -1.73 -7.93
C PHE A 151 -2.34 -1.26 -7.76
N TRP A 152 -2.07 0.00 -8.11
CA TRP A 152 -0.76 0.62 -7.97
C TRP A 152 -0.78 1.70 -6.89
N GLU A 153 0.23 1.69 -6.02
CA GLU A 153 0.41 2.72 -5.02
C GLU A 153 1.26 3.88 -5.57
N LEU A 154 0.75 5.11 -5.41
CA LEU A 154 1.56 6.31 -5.45
C LEU A 154 2.04 6.63 -4.03
N ASN A 155 3.29 6.25 -3.71
CA ASN A 155 3.88 6.43 -2.40
C ASN A 155 4.43 7.86 -2.24
N THR A 156 4.00 8.55 -1.18
CA THR A 156 4.29 9.96 -0.95
C THR A 156 5.34 10.21 0.14
N SER A 157 6.02 9.16 0.61
CA SER A 157 7.09 9.29 1.63
C SER A 157 8.25 10.18 1.19
N GLY A 158 8.42 10.34 -0.14
CA GLY A 158 9.53 11.09 -0.74
C GLY A 158 10.82 10.28 -0.84
N ASN A 159 10.81 9.02 -0.47
CA ASN A 159 11.97 8.12 -0.55
C ASN A 159 12.16 7.54 -1.96
N TYR A 160 11.13 7.61 -2.80
CA TYR A 160 11.11 6.96 -4.11
C TYR A 160 11.07 7.98 -5.24
N THR A 161 12.01 7.87 -6.17
CA THR A 161 12.14 8.79 -7.31
C THR A 161 10.96 8.75 -8.27
N TYR A 162 10.30 7.57 -8.42
CA TYR A 162 9.17 7.41 -9.32
C TYR A 162 7.97 8.30 -8.94
N TYR A 163 7.83 8.66 -7.66
CA TYR A 163 6.80 9.61 -7.21
C TYR A 163 6.94 10.96 -7.92
N TYR A 164 8.14 11.55 -7.87
CA TYR A 164 8.40 12.85 -8.51
C TYR A 164 8.31 12.77 -10.03
N ASP A 165 8.80 11.68 -10.61
CA ASP A 165 8.73 11.44 -12.05
C ASP A 165 7.27 11.30 -12.51
N PHE A 166 6.43 10.58 -11.80
CA PHE A 166 5.00 10.50 -12.09
C PHE A 166 4.30 11.85 -11.96
N LEU A 167 4.60 12.64 -10.92
CA LEU A 167 4.01 13.98 -10.74
C LEU A 167 4.36 14.94 -11.89
N THR A 168 5.55 14.83 -12.46
CA THR A 168 6.02 15.72 -13.52
C THR A 168 5.72 15.22 -14.93
N SER A 169 5.57 13.93 -15.13
CA SER A 169 5.31 13.31 -16.43
C SER A 169 3.83 13.26 -16.78
N GLN A 170 3.35 14.22 -17.54
CA GLN A 170 1.98 14.20 -18.08
C GLN A 170 1.67 12.91 -18.85
N LYS A 171 2.63 12.41 -19.64
CA LYS A 171 2.47 11.17 -20.42
C LYS A 171 2.17 9.95 -19.53
N LYS A 172 2.90 9.81 -18.40
CA LYS A 172 2.68 8.70 -17.46
C LYS A 172 1.31 8.83 -16.77
N ARG A 173 0.94 10.03 -16.32
CA ARG A 173 -0.38 10.27 -15.71
C ARG A 173 -1.52 9.93 -16.66
N GLU A 174 -1.49 10.47 -17.88
CA GLU A 174 -2.51 10.17 -18.88
C GLU A 174 -2.60 8.67 -19.23
N ALA A 175 -1.46 7.97 -19.31
CA ALA A 175 -1.45 6.54 -19.55
C ALA A 175 -2.18 5.76 -18.45
N VAL A 176 -1.94 6.11 -17.18
CA VAL A 176 -2.63 5.50 -16.05
C VAL A 176 -4.11 5.85 -16.02
N GLN A 177 -4.46 7.15 -16.13
CA GLN A 177 -5.86 7.62 -16.09
C GLN A 177 -6.71 6.98 -17.20
N ARG A 178 -6.22 6.97 -18.45
CA ARG A 178 -6.95 6.37 -19.58
C ARG A 178 -7.07 4.86 -19.50
N SER A 179 -6.18 4.21 -18.76
CA SER A 179 -6.17 2.76 -18.66
C SER A 179 -7.26 2.20 -17.74
N GLY A 180 -7.74 2.98 -16.77
CA GLY A 180 -8.59 2.51 -15.70
C GLY A 180 -7.87 1.61 -14.68
N LEU A 181 -6.52 1.69 -14.61
CA LEU A 181 -5.75 1.07 -13.53
C LEU A 181 -6.18 1.69 -12.19
N GLN A 182 -6.54 0.85 -11.24
CA GLN A 182 -6.84 1.32 -9.91
C GLN A 182 -5.56 1.79 -9.21
N MET A 183 -5.66 2.90 -8.50
CA MET A 183 -4.55 3.44 -7.73
C MET A 183 -4.91 3.57 -6.25
N SER A 184 -3.90 3.51 -5.41
CA SER A 184 -3.93 3.96 -4.03
C SER A 184 -2.91 5.08 -3.82
N ILE A 185 -3.05 5.80 -2.72
CA ILE A 185 -2.06 6.76 -2.26
C ILE A 185 -1.68 6.36 -0.85
N GLY A 186 -0.39 6.33 -0.56
CA GLY A 186 0.15 6.00 0.74
C GLY A 186 1.23 6.97 1.18
N SER A 187 1.23 7.34 2.46
CA SER A 187 2.29 8.17 3.05
C SER A 187 3.51 7.36 3.46
N ASP A 188 3.33 6.07 3.68
CA ASP A 188 4.36 5.18 4.20
C ASP A 188 4.92 5.71 5.54
N THR A 189 3.98 6.16 6.38
CA THR A 189 4.32 6.83 7.63
C THR A 189 4.70 5.80 8.69
N HIS A 190 5.89 5.96 9.28
CA HIS A 190 6.39 5.19 10.41
C HIS A 190 6.34 5.97 11.73
N SER A 191 6.15 7.29 11.64
CA SER A 191 6.02 8.19 12.79
C SER A 191 5.15 9.39 12.45
N ILE A 192 4.26 9.77 13.37
CA ILE A 192 3.44 10.99 13.21
C ILE A 192 4.29 12.26 13.10
N ASP A 193 5.49 12.26 13.69
CA ASP A 193 6.43 13.39 13.61
C ASP A 193 7.03 13.58 12.21
N GLU A 194 6.99 12.52 11.38
CA GLU A 194 7.52 12.50 10.01
C GLU A 194 6.41 12.55 8.95
N TYR A 195 5.16 12.75 9.37
CA TYR A 195 4.00 12.71 8.48
C TYR A 195 4.01 13.81 7.43
N ARG A 196 4.14 13.42 6.17
CA ARG A 196 4.26 14.32 5.02
C ARG A 196 2.91 14.68 4.39
N PHE A 197 2.01 15.24 5.18
CA PHE A 197 0.65 15.55 4.74
C PHE A 197 0.56 16.40 3.47
N LYS A 198 1.49 17.35 3.27
CA LYS A 198 1.48 18.20 2.06
C LYS A 198 1.67 17.38 0.78
N GLN A 199 2.60 16.40 0.79
CA GLN A 199 2.81 15.49 -0.35
C GLN A 199 1.60 14.59 -0.57
N LEU A 200 1.06 14.03 0.51
CA LEU A 200 -0.15 13.20 0.47
C LEU A 200 -1.33 13.95 -0.15
N LYS A 201 -1.60 15.17 0.33
CA LYS A 201 -2.69 16.01 -0.16
C LYS A 201 -2.51 16.33 -1.65
N ARG A 202 -1.31 16.73 -2.08
CA ARG A 202 -1.01 17.01 -3.48
C ARG A 202 -1.22 15.79 -4.39
N ALA A 203 -0.82 14.59 -3.94
CA ALA A 203 -1.05 13.38 -4.70
C ALA A 203 -2.55 13.08 -4.86
N ASN A 204 -3.34 13.26 -3.79
CA ASN A 204 -4.80 13.11 -3.84
C ASN A 204 -5.45 14.12 -4.80
N GLU A 205 -5.04 15.37 -4.77
CA GLU A 205 -5.52 16.40 -5.70
C GLU A 205 -5.23 16.02 -7.16
N LEU A 206 -4.00 15.59 -7.45
CA LEU A 206 -3.55 15.25 -8.80
C LEU A 206 -4.28 14.03 -9.41
N LEU A 207 -4.58 13.02 -8.62
CA LEU A 207 -5.32 11.85 -9.09
C LEU A 207 -6.82 12.13 -9.27
N SER A 208 -7.22 13.29 -8.90
CA SER A 208 -8.60 13.78 -8.95
C SER A 208 -8.90 14.63 -10.19
N GLU A 209 -7.84 15.10 -10.86
CA GLU A 209 -7.90 15.83 -12.13
C GLU A 209 -8.04 14.85 -13.31
#